data_d8c3417df611eef5f64819a1a6c68b65
#
_entry.id   d8c3417df611eef5f64819a1a6c68b65
#
_cell.length_a   1.000
_cell.length_b   1.000
_cell.length_c   1.000
_cell.angle_alpha   90.00
_cell.angle_beta   90.00
_cell.angle_gamma   90.00
#
_symmetry.space_group_name_H-M   'P 1'
#
loop_
_entity.id
_entity.type
_entity.pdbx_description
1 polymer ?
#
loop_
_entity_poly.entity_id
_entity_poly.type
_entity_poly.pdbx_seq_one_letter_code
_entity_poly.pdbx_strand_id
1 'polypeptide(L)'
;MIDSSRRTVLTNAAAATAATTAPQVFAQAPQAEAPTGLPAGAKVGFYKKDNVRIRFAEIGSGFPLLATPGGGLNSRISIWPTAVINIMGEFKNDFRVITMDQRNATNGDSTGPVPVDNPWDAFADDQLGVMDHLGIRQFFLRQLHRRPVRDEVDGTRAGARGRRRPEPVGHLPEQPDYMYNSGKDVWAKEFRDRRPDVSMATIEAYLHSLYRVRPDFVYSVSRDFAKSCQTPMLVLPDDITAHPLQVSIDIASLAPNAEITVFPWKEPAELKARTINRALTFLKGHQTA
;
A
#
# COMPACT_ATOMS: atom_id res chain seq x y z
N MET A 1 1.15 -9.89 20.41
CA MET A 1 2.53 -9.85 19.89
C MET A 1 2.52 -10.45 18.50
N ILE A 2 2.82 -9.67 17.48
CA ILE A 2 2.82 -10.13 16.09
C ILE A 2 4.28 -10.26 15.70
N ASP A 3 4.64 -11.47 15.29
CA ASP A 3 6.00 -11.85 14.93
C ASP A 3 6.50 -11.04 13.71
N SER A 4 7.57 -10.28 13.90
CA SER A 4 8.18 -9.39 12.91
C SER A 4 9.00 -10.10 11.84
N SER A 5 9.37 -11.35 12.07
CA SER A 5 10.17 -12.15 11.14
C SER A 5 9.44 -12.50 9.83
N ARG A 6 8.17 -12.10 9.69
CA ARG A 6 7.26 -12.60 8.68
C ARG A 6 7.23 -11.83 7.36
N ARG A 7 8.08 -10.76 7.16
CA ARG A 7 7.80 -9.87 6.02
C ARG A 7 9.01 -9.28 5.33
N THR A 8 9.12 -9.59 4.07
CA THR A 8 9.88 -8.79 3.11
C THR A 8 8.92 -7.88 2.35
N VAL A 9 9.22 -6.61 2.24
CA VAL A 9 8.31 -5.63 1.69
C VAL A 9 8.83 -5.05 0.39
N LEU A 10 7.99 -5.14 -0.61
CA LEU A 10 8.11 -4.39 -1.84
C LEU A 10 7.21 -3.14 -1.72
N THR A 11 7.78 -1.97 -1.59
CA THR A 11 7.04 -0.71 -1.67
C THR A 11 7.03 -0.21 -3.10
N ASN A 12 5.86 0.06 -3.60
CA ASN A 12 5.68 0.63 -4.91
C ASN A 12 4.91 1.95 -4.77
N ALA A 13 5.50 3.03 -5.26
CA ALA A 13 4.76 4.22 -5.60
C ALA A 13 4.06 3.94 -6.92
N ALA A 14 2.86 3.40 -6.90
CA ALA A 14 2.16 3.06 -8.11
C ALA A 14 1.44 4.24 -8.73
N ALA A 15 1.57 4.27 -9.99
CA ALA A 15 1.11 5.22 -10.94
C ALA A 15 -0.38 5.45 -11.02
N ALA A 16 -0.72 6.69 -11.16
CA ALA A 16 -1.73 7.10 -12.11
C ALA A 16 -0.99 7.67 -13.35
N THR A 17 -1.37 7.27 -14.52
CA THR A 17 -0.91 7.85 -15.77
C THR A 17 -1.17 9.35 -15.77
N ALA A 18 -0.14 10.16 -15.86
CA ALA A 18 -0.27 11.58 -16.08
C ALA A 18 -0.75 11.82 -17.51
N ALA A 19 -2.02 12.18 -17.64
CA ALA A 19 -2.46 13.00 -18.75
C ALA A 19 -2.46 14.46 -18.27
N THR A 20 -1.86 15.31 -19.06
CA THR A 20 -1.69 16.73 -18.85
C THR A 20 -2.98 17.46 -18.48
N THR A 21 -2.89 18.35 -17.48
CA THR A 21 -3.75 19.50 -17.20
C THR A 21 -5.22 19.24 -16.82
N ALA A 22 -5.44 18.85 -15.58
CA ALA A 22 -6.52 19.25 -14.67
C ALA A 22 -6.28 18.51 -13.35
N PRO A 23 -6.79 18.93 -12.19
CA PRO A 23 -6.73 18.13 -10.99
C PRO A 23 -7.53 16.84 -11.27
N GLN A 24 -6.85 15.80 -11.70
CA GLN A 24 -7.45 14.49 -11.69
C GLN A 24 -7.48 14.04 -10.23
N VAL A 25 -8.54 14.51 -9.59
CA VAL A 25 -9.21 13.75 -8.55
C VAL A 25 -9.16 12.29 -9.00
N PHE A 26 -9.24 11.34 -8.10
CA PHE A 26 -9.57 9.96 -8.42
C PHE A 26 -10.93 9.93 -9.18
N ALA A 27 -11.00 10.59 -10.30
CA ALA A 27 -12.18 10.72 -11.13
C ALA A 27 -12.37 9.39 -11.84
N GLN A 28 -13.32 8.62 -11.32
CA GLN A 28 -13.95 7.60 -12.12
C GLN A 28 -14.69 8.28 -13.27
N ALA A 29 -14.33 7.87 -14.49
CA ALA A 29 -15.26 7.95 -15.61
C ALA A 29 -16.57 7.21 -15.24
N PRO A 30 -17.73 7.57 -15.82
CA PRO A 30 -18.99 6.89 -15.56
C PRO A 30 -18.80 5.38 -15.72
N GLN A 31 -19.17 4.63 -14.69
CA GLN A 31 -18.98 3.19 -14.61
C GLN A 31 -19.76 2.49 -15.72
N ALA A 32 -19.05 2.04 -16.75
CA ALA A 32 -19.38 0.75 -17.32
C ALA A 32 -19.23 -0.29 -16.19
N GLU A 33 -20.14 -1.23 -16.05
CA GLU A 33 -20.04 -2.34 -15.10
C GLU A 33 -18.60 -2.79 -15.00
N ALA A 34 -17.99 -2.56 -13.84
CA ALA A 34 -16.58 -2.89 -13.65
C ALA A 34 -16.46 -4.38 -13.93
N PRO A 35 -15.65 -4.79 -14.88
CA PRO A 35 -15.42 -6.20 -15.09
C PRO A 35 -15.09 -6.78 -13.73
N THR A 36 -15.66 -7.91 -13.37
CA THR A 36 -15.35 -8.67 -12.14
C THR A 36 -13.87 -9.01 -12.05
N GLY A 37 -13.09 -8.54 -12.94
CA GLY A 37 -11.66 -8.22 -13.13
C GLY A 37 -10.65 -9.21 -12.58
N LEU A 38 -11.13 -10.33 -12.04
CA LEU A 38 -10.30 -11.38 -11.52
C LEU A 38 -9.86 -12.29 -12.67
N PRO A 39 -8.57 -12.64 -12.74
CA PRO A 39 -8.09 -13.64 -13.69
C PRO A 39 -8.81 -14.97 -13.51
N ALA A 40 -9.00 -15.71 -14.60
CA ALA A 40 -9.55 -17.07 -14.53
C ALA A 40 -8.76 -17.93 -13.55
N GLY A 41 -9.45 -18.66 -12.70
CA GLY A 41 -8.87 -19.51 -11.65
C GLY A 41 -8.62 -18.79 -10.32
N ALA A 42 -8.90 -17.50 -10.22
CA ALA A 42 -8.83 -16.80 -8.93
C ALA A 42 -9.94 -17.30 -7.99
N LYS A 43 -9.58 -17.51 -6.73
CA LYS A 43 -10.51 -17.84 -5.66
C LYS A 43 -10.81 -16.61 -4.83
N VAL A 44 -12.07 -16.43 -4.44
CA VAL A 44 -12.53 -15.32 -3.61
C VAL A 44 -12.99 -15.84 -2.26
N GLY A 45 -12.65 -15.11 -1.19
CA GLY A 45 -13.08 -15.42 0.15
C GLY A 45 -13.30 -14.18 1.00
N PHE A 46 -13.71 -14.40 2.24
CA PHE A 46 -13.91 -13.35 3.23
C PHE A 46 -13.27 -13.74 4.56
N TYR A 47 -12.40 -12.88 5.05
CA TYR A 47 -11.98 -12.88 6.44
C TYR A 47 -12.98 -12.10 7.27
N LYS A 48 -13.37 -12.65 8.42
CA LYS A 48 -14.29 -12.01 9.36
C LYS A 48 -13.72 -12.04 10.75
N LYS A 49 -13.75 -10.91 11.44
CA LYS A 49 -13.41 -10.77 12.85
C LYS A 49 -14.27 -9.65 13.44
N ASP A 50 -15.07 -9.99 14.44
CA ASP A 50 -16.01 -9.07 15.06
C ASP A 50 -16.90 -8.38 14.00
N ASN A 51 -16.90 -7.05 13.95
CA ASN A 51 -17.64 -6.25 12.98
C ASN A 51 -16.83 -5.94 11.69
N VAL A 52 -15.69 -6.60 11.50
CA VAL A 52 -14.85 -6.44 10.31
C VAL A 52 -15.07 -7.60 9.36
N ARG A 53 -15.28 -7.30 8.09
CA ARG A 53 -15.39 -8.27 7.01
C ARG A 53 -14.52 -7.80 5.85
N ILE A 54 -13.49 -8.56 5.52
CA ILE A 54 -12.53 -8.24 4.46
C ILE A 54 -12.68 -9.23 3.33
N ARG A 55 -13.02 -8.73 2.14
CA ARG A 55 -12.97 -9.52 0.90
C ARG A 55 -11.53 -9.68 0.47
N PHE A 56 -11.14 -10.89 0.14
CA PHE A 56 -9.86 -11.19 -0.48
C PHE A 56 -10.03 -12.07 -1.72
N ALA A 57 -9.01 -12.08 -2.56
CA ALA A 57 -8.89 -13.02 -3.67
C ALA A 57 -7.47 -13.57 -3.71
N GLU A 58 -7.31 -14.82 -4.18
CA GLU A 58 -6.02 -15.44 -4.36
C GLU A 58 -5.92 -16.15 -5.72
N ILE A 59 -4.71 -16.19 -6.27
CA ILE A 59 -4.41 -16.90 -7.51
C ILE A 59 -2.94 -17.34 -7.52
N GLY A 60 -2.65 -18.42 -8.25
CA GLY A 60 -1.29 -18.95 -8.37
C GLY A 60 -0.91 -19.88 -7.22
N SER A 61 0.36 -20.22 -7.15
CA SER A 61 0.94 -21.12 -6.14
C SER A 61 2.37 -20.69 -5.81
N GLY A 62 2.98 -21.33 -4.82
CA GLY A 62 4.34 -21.00 -4.38
C GLY A 62 4.37 -20.05 -3.19
N PHE A 63 5.45 -19.27 -3.06
CA PHE A 63 5.62 -18.38 -1.91
C PHE A 63 4.55 -17.27 -1.90
N PRO A 64 3.93 -16.97 -0.75
CA PRO A 64 2.84 -16.01 -0.68
C PRO A 64 3.29 -14.57 -0.94
N LEU A 65 2.52 -13.84 -1.74
CA LEU A 65 2.68 -12.42 -2.02
C LEU A 65 1.36 -11.72 -1.74
N LEU A 66 1.26 -10.97 -0.65
CA LEU A 66 0.13 -10.08 -0.40
C LEU A 66 0.32 -8.78 -1.18
N ALA A 67 -0.61 -8.46 -2.05
CA ALA A 67 -0.58 -7.25 -2.86
C ALA A 67 -1.87 -6.45 -2.71
N THR A 68 -1.75 -5.16 -2.38
CA THR A 68 -2.88 -4.23 -2.37
C THR A 68 -2.84 -3.34 -3.61
N PRO A 69 -3.95 -3.18 -4.34
CA PRO A 69 -3.99 -2.39 -5.59
C PRO A 69 -4.13 -0.90 -5.31
N GLY A 70 -3.32 -0.37 -4.51
CA GLY A 70 -3.39 0.96 -3.93
C GLY A 70 -3.11 0.84 -2.44
N GLY A 71 -3.11 1.90 -1.70
CA GLY A 71 -2.85 1.88 -0.26
C GLY A 71 -3.84 2.75 0.50
N GLY A 72 -4.73 3.42 -0.21
CA GLY A 72 -5.67 4.38 0.34
C GLY A 72 -7.13 3.91 0.26
N LEU A 73 -8.01 4.88 0.39
CA LEU A 73 -9.47 4.69 0.49
C LEU A 73 -10.13 4.09 -0.76
N ASN A 74 -9.36 3.90 -1.83
CA ASN A 74 -9.81 3.36 -3.09
C ASN A 74 -9.17 1.99 -3.41
N SER A 75 -8.40 1.42 -2.46
CA SER A 75 -7.73 0.14 -2.64
C SER A 75 -8.74 -1.01 -2.68
N ARG A 76 -8.99 -1.55 -3.86
CA ARG A 76 -9.93 -2.67 -4.09
C ARG A 76 -9.47 -3.57 -5.22
N ILE A 77 -9.87 -4.81 -5.18
CA ILE A 77 -9.46 -5.87 -6.12
C ILE A 77 -9.78 -5.51 -7.57
N SER A 78 -10.91 -4.86 -7.82
CA SER A 78 -11.37 -4.49 -9.16
C SER A 78 -10.49 -3.46 -9.89
N ILE A 79 -9.51 -2.85 -9.23
CA ILE A 79 -8.54 -1.94 -9.87
C ILE A 79 -7.44 -2.68 -10.65
N TRP A 80 -7.15 -3.95 -10.34
CA TRP A 80 -6.01 -4.65 -10.94
C TRP A 80 -5.94 -4.60 -12.46
N PRO A 81 -7.05 -4.74 -13.22
CA PRO A 81 -6.99 -4.68 -14.68
C PRO A 81 -6.46 -3.36 -15.25
N THR A 82 -6.63 -2.27 -14.52
CA THR A 82 -6.19 -0.92 -14.92
C THR A 82 -4.92 -0.46 -14.20
N ALA A 83 -4.39 -1.28 -13.30
CA ALA A 83 -3.15 -0.97 -12.58
C ALA A 83 -1.94 -0.99 -13.53
N VAL A 84 -0.96 -0.11 -13.28
CA VAL A 84 0.29 -0.07 -14.08
C VAL A 84 1.00 -1.43 -14.10
N ILE A 85 0.98 -2.14 -12.98
CA ILE A 85 1.38 -3.54 -12.89
C ILE A 85 0.18 -4.31 -12.35
N ASN A 86 -0.40 -5.18 -13.15
CA ASN A 86 -1.42 -6.10 -12.69
C ASN A 86 -0.76 -7.30 -12.00
N ILE A 87 -0.52 -7.19 -10.70
CA ILE A 87 0.18 -8.22 -9.93
C ILE A 87 -0.50 -9.58 -10.03
N MET A 88 -1.83 -9.65 -10.05
CA MET A 88 -2.55 -10.92 -10.19
C MET A 88 -2.31 -11.59 -11.54
N GLY A 89 -2.12 -10.81 -12.59
CA GLY A 89 -1.80 -11.32 -13.92
C GLY A 89 -0.32 -11.66 -14.08
N GLU A 90 0.55 -10.75 -13.67
CA GLU A 90 1.99 -10.80 -13.93
C GLU A 90 2.74 -11.78 -13.01
N PHE A 91 2.29 -11.97 -11.76
CA PHE A 91 3.05 -12.70 -10.75
C PHE A 91 2.46 -14.07 -10.39
N LYS A 92 1.28 -14.43 -10.88
CA LYS A 92 0.58 -15.68 -10.54
C LYS A 92 1.32 -16.96 -10.89
N ASN A 93 2.23 -16.90 -11.85
CA ASN A 93 3.01 -18.08 -12.28
C ASN A 93 4.21 -18.35 -11.34
N ASP A 94 4.61 -17.36 -10.54
CA ASP A 94 5.77 -17.41 -9.67
C ASP A 94 5.42 -17.39 -8.18
N PHE A 95 4.22 -16.88 -7.84
CA PHE A 95 3.78 -16.65 -6.46
C PHE A 95 2.32 -17.05 -6.26
N ARG A 96 1.99 -17.45 -5.03
CA ARG A 96 0.61 -17.42 -4.53
C ARG A 96 0.26 -15.97 -4.23
N VAL A 97 -0.38 -15.30 -5.17
CA VAL A 97 -0.76 -13.88 -5.03
C VAL A 97 -2.07 -13.79 -4.25
N ILE A 98 -2.05 -13.06 -3.15
CA ILE A 98 -3.21 -12.72 -2.34
C ILE A 98 -3.46 -11.21 -2.49
N THR A 99 -4.70 -10.82 -2.66
CA THR A 99 -5.13 -9.42 -2.73
C THR A 99 -6.41 -9.22 -1.95
N MET A 100 -6.70 -7.98 -1.55
CA MET A 100 -7.88 -7.68 -0.76
C MET A 100 -8.44 -6.29 -1.05
N ASP A 101 -9.75 -6.14 -0.82
CA ASP A 101 -10.34 -4.81 -0.68
C ASP A 101 -9.98 -4.26 0.69
N GLN A 102 -9.50 -3.03 0.74
CA GLN A 102 -9.29 -2.35 2.01
C GLN A 102 -10.63 -2.05 2.69
N ARG A 103 -10.68 -2.11 4.00
CA ARG A 103 -11.87 -1.79 4.79
C ARG A 103 -12.50 -0.47 4.33
N ASN A 104 -13.78 -0.51 3.99
CA ASN A 104 -14.56 0.65 3.56
C ASN A 104 -14.04 1.35 2.30
N ALA A 105 -13.28 0.67 1.45
CA ALA A 105 -12.82 1.24 0.19
C ALA A 105 -13.98 1.56 -0.75
N THR A 106 -13.82 2.61 -1.56
CA THR A 106 -14.80 2.99 -2.60
C THR A 106 -15.12 1.79 -3.48
N ASN A 107 -16.40 1.47 -3.63
CA ASN A 107 -16.90 0.34 -4.43
C ASN A 107 -16.19 -1.01 -4.11
N GLY A 108 -15.68 -1.16 -2.90
CA GLY A 108 -15.13 -2.42 -2.39
C GLY A 108 -16.16 -3.18 -1.55
N ASP A 109 -15.95 -4.49 -1.41
CA ASP A 109 -16.85 -5.36 -0.64
C ASP A 109 -16.38 -5.59 0.80
N SER A 110 -15.33 -4.90 1.24
CA SER A 110 -14.86 -4.94 2.62
C SER A 110 -15.53 -3.88 3.48
N THR A 111 -15.97 -4.29 4.67
CA THR A 111 -16.72 -3.43 5.59
C THR A 111 -16.17 -3.53 7.01
N GLY A 112 -16.44 -2.50 7.82
CA GLY A 112 -16.10 -2.48 9.24
C GLY A 112 -16.30 -1.10 9.86
N PRO A 113 -16.01 -0.96 11.16
CA PRO A 113 -15.97 0.32 11.82
C PRO A 113 -14.96 1.26 11.16
N VAL A 114 -15.23 2.57 11.20
CA VAL A 114 -14.26 3.60 10.77
C VAL A 114 -13.20 3.74 11.87
N PRO A 115 -11.93 3.41 11.61
CA PRO A 115 -10.89 3.41 12.64
C PRO A 115 -10.29 4.81 12.80
N VAL A 116 -10.99 5.70 13.51
CA VAL A 116 -10.63 7.12 13.61
C VAL A 116 -9.26 7.34 14.24
N ASP A 117 -8.96 6.62 15.34
CA ASP A 117 -7.74 6.89 16.13
C ASP A 117 -6.46 6.37 15.46
N ASN A 118 -6.52 5.15 14.91
CA ASN A 118 -5.36 4.46 14.36
C ASN A 118 -5.68 3.77 13.03
N PRO A 119 -5.99 4.53 11.97
CA PRO A 119 -6.44 3.95 10.70
C PRO A 119 -5.39 3.05 10.03
N TRP A 120 -4.13 3.43 10.09
CA TRP A 120 -3.06 2.65 9.48
C TRP A 120 -2.80 1.32 10.20
N ASP A 121 -3.00 1.31 11.54
CA ASP A 121 -2.93 0.09 12.35
C ASP A 121 -4.05 -0.86 11.99
N ALA A 122 -5.26 -0.33 11.90
CA ALA A 122 -6.42 -1.12 11.53
C ALA A 122 -6.27 -1.76 10.14
N PHE A 123 -5.65 -1.07 9.19
CA PHE A 123 -5.36 -1.63 7.87
C PHE A 123 -4.31 -2.74 7.92
N ALA A 124 -3.26 -2.55 8.73
CA ALA A 124 -2.25 -3.59 8.94
C ALA A 124 -2.86 -4.83 9.61
N ASP A 125 -3.72 -4.64 10.61
CA ASP A 125 -4.41 -5.73 11.30
C ASP A 125 -5.34 -6.51 10.36
N ASP A 126 -6.02 -5.83 9.43
CA ASP A 126 -6.84 -6.48 8.40
C ASP A 126 -5.99 -7.33 7.46
N GLN A 127 -4.86 -6.80 7.00
CA GLN A 127 -3.93 -7.51 6.14
C GLN A 127 -3.40 -8.76 6.82
N LEU A 128 -2.98 -8.62 8.08
CA LEU A 128 -2.51 -9.74 8.89
C LEU A 128 -3.60 -10.76 9.16
N GLY A 129 -4.79 -10.27 9.49
CA GLY A 129 -5.94 -11.13 9.71
C GLY A 129 -6.29 -11.99 8.51
N VAL A 130 -6.20 -11.44 7.30
CA VAL A 130 -6.36 -12.22 6.05
C VAL A 130 -5.27 -13.28 5.92
N MET A 131 -4.00 -12.92 6.18
CA MET A 131 -2.89 -13.87 6.06
C MET A 131 -2.98 -14.98 7.13
N ASP A 132 -3.32 -14.65 8.36
CA ASP A 132 -3.54 -15.62 9.43
C ASP A 132 -4.74 -16.54 9.14
N HIS A 133 -5.84 -16.00 8.58
CA HIS A 133 -7.00 -16.78 8.13
C HIS A 133 -6.64 -17.81 7.07
N LEU A 134 -5.70 -17.49 6.19
CA LEU A 134 -5.17 -18.37 5.16
C LEU A 134 -4.07 -19.32 5.67
N GLY A 135 -3.71 -19.26 6.95
CA GLY A 135 -2.64 -20.05 7.56
C GLY A 135 -1.23 -19.64 7.10
N ILE A 136 -1.08 -18.41 6.58
CA ILE A 136 0.17 -17.92 6.01
C ILE A 136 0.94 -17.13 7.06
N ARG A 137 2.14 -17.63 7.41
CA ARG A 137 3.00 -17.00 8.41
C ARG A 137 4.14 -16.17 7.83
N GLN A 138 4.57 -16.48 6.64
CA GLN A 138 5.63 -15.76 5.93
C GLN A 138 5.13 -15.36 4.55
N PHE A 139 5.36 -14.13 4.16
CA PHE A 139 4.91 -13.61 2.87
C PHE A 139 5.63 -12.34 2.49
N PHE A 140 5.68 -12.06 1.19
CA PHE A 140 6.02 -10.74 0.69
C PHE A 140 4.82 -9.81 0.76
N LEU A 141 5.09 -8.53 0.99
CA LEU A 141 4.07 -7.50 0.95
C LEU A 141 4.40 -6.46 -0.12
N ARG A 142 3.50 -6.32 -1.08
CA ARG A 142 3.50 -5.19 -2.01
C ARG A 142 2.43 -4.20 -1.60
N GLN A 143 2.83 -2.98 -1.22
CA GLN A 143 1.91 -1.94 -0.75
C GLN A 143 2.34 -0.55 -1.22
N LEU A 144 1.38 0.36 -1.41
CA LEU A 144 1.63 1.75 -1.76
C LEU A 144 1.88 2.65 -0.54
N HIS A 145 1.18 2.39 0.56
CA HIS A 145 1.36 3.09 1.83
C HIS A 145 1.65 2.07 2.91
N ARG A 146 2.62 2.36 3.75
CA ARG A 146 3.20 1.37 4.64
C ARG A 146 2.90 1.61 6.10
N ARG A 147 2.66 0.51 6.80
CA ARG A 147 3.09 0.30 8.17
C ARG A 147 3.88 -1.00 8.27
N PRO A 148 5.10 -0.99 8.81
CA PRO A 148 5.73 -2.20 9.29
C PRO A 148 5.07 -2.63 10.59
N VAL A 149 5.05 -3.92 10.80
CA VAL A 149 4.66 -4.54 12.05
C VAL A 149 5.63 -4.15 13.14
N ARG A 150 5.14 -3.84 14.32
CA ARG A 150 5.96 -3.59 15.51
C ARG A 150 6.85 -4.78 15.80
N ASP A 151 8.18 -4.55 15.72
CA ASP A 151 9.14 -5.31 16.48
C ASP A 151 9.22 -4.70 17.89
N GLU A 152 8.89 -5.45 18.91
CA GLU A 152 9.46 -5.22 20.22
C GLU A 152 10.95 -5.56 20.12
N VAL A 153 11.78 -4.55 19.87
CA VAL A 153 13.23 -4.70 20.02
C VAL A 153 13.57 -4.45 21.47
N ASP A 154 13.97 -5.51 22.12
CA ASP A 154 14.67 -5.47 23.40
C ASP A 154 15.94 -4.60 23.27
N GLY A 155 16.04 -3.60 24.16
CA GLY A 155 17.04 -2.57 24.06
C GLY A 155 18.44 -3.05 24.39
N THR A 156 19.37 -3.00 23.43
CA THR A 156 20.79 -2.84 23.75
C THR A 156 21.43 -1.80 22.84
N ARG A 157 22.00 -0.78 23.49
CA ARG A 157 22.72 0.34 22.90
C ARG A 157 23.99 -0.13 22.20
N ALA A 158 24.23 0.33 20.98
CA ALA A 158 25.60 0.54 20.50
C ALA A 158 25.65 1.84 19.69
N GLY A 159 26.41 2.79 20.15
CA GLY A 159 26.65 4.06 19.50
C GLY A 159 27.59 3.91 18.31
N ALA A 160 27.23 4.54 17.20
CA ALA A 160 28.17 4.83 16.11
C ALA A 160 28.05 6.30 15.72
N ARG A 161 29.11 7.06 15.91
CA ARG A 161 29.30 8.41 15.37
C ARG A 161 29.49 8.28 13.86
N GLY A 162 28.46 8.68 13.08
CA GLY A 162 28.49 8.70 11.63
C GLY A 162 28.23 10.09 11.07
N ARG A 163 28.95 10.44 10.04
CA ARG A 163 28.97 11.71 9.29
C ARG A 163 27.55 12.19 9.01
N ARG A 164 27.28 13.49 9.23
CA ARG A 164 26.04 14.15 8.81
C ARG A 164 25.89 13.99 7.29
N ARG A 165 24.92 13.19 6.89
CA ARG A 165 24.35 13.26 5.55
C ARG A 165 23.45 14.49 5.49
N PRO A 166 23.33 15.18 4.34
CA PRO A 166 22.40 16.29 4.20
C PRO A 166 20.99 15.79 4.57
N GLU A 167 20.28 16.56 5.37
CA GLU A 167 18.87 16.25 5.69
C GLU A 167 18.07 16.21 4.40
N PRO A 168 17.25 15.18 4.19
CA PRO A 168 16.37 15.12 3.02
C PRO A 168 15.44 16.32 3.04
N VAL A 169 15.35 17.04 1.94
CA VAL A 169 14.42 18.15 1.77
C VAL A 169 13.00 17.58 1.87
N GLY A 170 12.19 18.15 2.75
CA GLY A 170 10.89 17.65 3.11
C GLY A 170 9.89 17.58 1.95
N HIS A 171 8.73 17.01 2.25
CA HIS A 171 7.50 16.95 1.48
C HIS A 171 7.24 18.13 0.54
N LEU A 172 6.50 17.87 -0.53
CA LEU A 172 5.69 18.90 -1.14
C LEU A 172 4.58 19.28 -0.13
N PRO A 173 4.50 20.53 0.32
CA PRO A 173 3.57 20.96 1.39
C PRO A 173 2.10 20.68 1.08
N GLU A 174 1.76 20.47 -0.18
CA GLU A 174 0.41 20.31 -0.70
C GLU A 174 -0.12 18.87 -0.64
N GLN A 175 0.75 17.86 -0.46
CA GLN A 175 0.34 16.45 -0.53
C GLN A 175 -0.68 16.04 0.55
N PRO A 176 -0.53 16.41 1.84
CA PRO A 176 -1.49 16.05 2.86
C PRO A 176 -2.87 16.65 2.60
N ASP A 177 -2.93 17.89 2.14
CA ASP A 177 -4.18 18.55 1.80
C ASP A 177 -4.83 17.95 0.56
N TYR A 178 -4.04 17.62 -0.46
CA TYR A 178 -4.53 16.89 -1.63
C TYR A 178 -5.17 15.55 -1.24
N MET A 179 -4.51 14.74 -0.42
CA MET A 179 -5.01 13.44 0.01
C MET A 179 -6.26 13.58 0.90
N TYR A 180 -6.25 14.52 1.82
CA TYR A 180 -7.39 14.82 2.69
C TYR A 180 -8.61 15.27 1.89
N ASN A 181 -8.44 16.26 1.02
CA ASN A 181 -9.54 16.83 0.23
C ASN A 181 -10.09 15.81 -0.77
N SER A 182 -9.23 15.05 -1.43
CA SER A 182 -9.66 13.94 -2.29
C SER A 182 -10.48 12.89 -1.52
N GLY A 183 -10.05 12.53 -0.32
CA GLY A 183 -10.82 11.65 0.57
C GLY A 183 -12.19 12.24 0.92
N LYS A 184 -12.26 13.53 1.24
CA LYS A 184 -13.51 14.22 1.58
C LYS A 184 -14.45 14.36 0.38
N ASP A 185 -13.92 14.76 -0.76
CA ASP A 185 -14.74 15.15 -1.92
C ASP A 185 -15.20 13.94 -2.75
N VAL A 186 -14.47 12.84 -2.73
CA VAL A 186 -14.77 11.64 -3.51
C VAL A 186 -15.20 10.49 -2.62
N TRP A 187 -14.28 9.97 -1.79
CA TRP A 187 -14.55 8.80 -0.97
C TRP A 187 -15.69 9.00 0.03
N ALA A 188 -15.72 10.13 0.72
CA ALA A 188 -16.70 10.37 1.77
C ALA A 188 -18.13 10.46 1.23
N LYS A 189 -18.34 10.95 0.00
CA LYS A 189 -19.67 10.99 -0.61
C LYS A 189 -20.19 9.58 -0.82
N GLU A 190 -19.45 8.74 -1.51
CA GLU A 190 -19.83 7.36 -1.79
C GLU A 190 -19.96 6.53 -0.51
N PHE A 191 -19.05 6.73 0.44
CA PHE A 191 -19.09 6.03 1.72
C PHE A 191 -20.36 6.37 2.53
N ARG A 192 -20.79 7.63 2.55
CA ARG A 192 -22.01 8.05 3.25
C ARG A 192 -23.28 7.50 2.62
N ASP A 193 -23.31 7.31 1.31
CA ASP A 193 -24.45 6.68 0.63
C ASP A 193 -24.65 5.24 1.14
N ARG A 194 -23.55 4.54 1.44
CA ARG A 194 -23.58 3.19 2.02
C ARG A 194 -23.70 3.16 3.55
N ARG A 195 -23.23 4.21 4.22
CA ARG A 195 -23.16 4.31 5.67
C ARG A 195 -23.68 5.67 6.17
N PRO A 196 -24.97 5.94 6.00
CA PRO A 196 -25.58 7.20 6.45
C PRO A 196 -25.54 7.38 7.97
N ASP A 197 -25.31 6.29 8.72
CA ASP A 197 -25.11 6.28 10.16
C ASP A 197 -23.80 6.93 10.62
N VAL A 198 -22.80 7.08 9.72
CA VAL A 198 -21.52 7.70 10.06
C VAL A 198 -21.56 9.20 9.83
N SER A 199 -21.30 9.97 10.87
CA SER A 199 -21.34 11.45 10.79
C SER A 199 -20.18 12.02 9.96
N MET A 200 -20.36 13.21 9.37
CA MET A 200 -19.27 13.92 8.70
C MET A 200 -18.12 14.24 9.66
N ALA A 201 -18.41 14.53 10.92
CA ALA A 201 -17.37 14.79 11.90
C ALA A 201 -16.47 13.56 12.13
N THR A 202 -17.07 12.35 12.16
CA THR A 202 -16.31 11.08 12.22
C THR A 202 -15.45 10.88 10.99
N ILE A 203 -16.00 11.16 9.81
CA ILE A 203 -15.28 11.05 8.53
C ILE A 203 -14.09 12.02 8.47
N GLU A 204 -14.30 13.27 8.84
CA GLU A 204 -13.24 14.29 8.83
C GLU A 204 -12.14 13.97 9.86
N ALA A 205 -12.51 13.49 11.05
CA ALA A 205 -11.55 13.03 12.05
C ALA A 205 -10.72 11.83 11.53
N TYR A 206 -11.36 10.89 10.86
CA TYR A 206 -10.69 9.75 10.24
C TYR A 206 -9.71 10.17 9.13
N LEU A 207 -10.13 11.07 8.22
CA LEU A 207 -9.26 11.60 7.16
C LEU A 207 -8.10 12.42 7.73
N HIS A 208 -8.35 13.17 8.83
CA HIS A 208 -7.30 13.87 9.55
C HIS A 208 -6.26 12.88 10.11
N SER A 209 -6.70 11.80 10.74
CA SER A 209 -5.81 10.76 11.27
C SER A 209 -5.03 10.03 10.18
N LEU A 210 -5.61 9.87 8.99
CA LEU A 210 -4.92 9.28 7.85
C LEU A 210 -3.80 10.17 7.30
N TYR A 211 -4.04 11.47 7.14
CA TYR A 211 -3.18 12.30 6.28
C TYR A 211 -2.55 13.50 6.97
N ARG A 212 -3.03 13.93 8.14
CA ARG A 212 -2.58 15.17 8.80
C ARG A 212 -1.88 14.98 10.14
N VAL A 213 -1.96 13.80 10.74
CA VAL A 213 -1.27 13.51 12.01
C VAL A 213 0.24 13.33 11.80
N ARG A 214 0.64 12.74 10.68
CA ARG A 214 2.05 12.54 10.30
C ARG A 214 2.25 12.94 8.84
N PRO A 215 2.24 14.22 8.53
CA PRO A 215 2.25 14.68 7.15
C PRO A 215 3.64 14.71 6.50
N ASP A 216 4.69 14.48 7.26
CA ASP A 216 6.09 14.78 6.90
C ASP A 216 6.83 13.66 6.15
N PHE A 217 6.20 12.50 5.97
CA PHE A 217 6.84 11.36 5.31
C PHE A 217 5.81 10.44 4.64
N VAL A 218 5.61 9.21 5.09
CA VAL A 218 4.68 8.23 4.48
C VAL A 218 3.38 8.05 5.27
N TYR A 219 2.92 9.04 5.97
CA TYR A 219 1.73 9.06 6.83
C TYR A 219 1.68 7.98 7.92
N SER A 220 2.14 6.77 7.62
CA SER A 220 1.99 5.60 8.47
C SER A 220 3.17 5.36 9.41
N VAL A 221 4.38 5.80 9.07
CA VAL A 221 5.58 5.61 9.87
C VAL A 221 6.49 6.83 9.89
N SER A 222 7.32 6.94 10.93
CA SER A 222 8.32 8.01 11.03
C SER A 222 9.58 7.69 10.22
N ARG A 223 10.40 8.71 9.97
CA ARG A 223 11.73 8.56 9.38
C ARG A 223 12.64 7.68 10.24
N ASP A 224 12.56 7.77 11.57
CA ASP A 224 13.38 6.95 12.48
C ASP A 224 12.97 5.47 12.42
N PHE A 225 11.67 5.20 12.27
CA PHE A 225 11.23 3.85 11.97
C PHE A 225 11.85 3.33 10.65
N ALA A 226 11.84 4.12 9.57
CA ALA A 226 12.44 3.73 8.29
C ALA A 226 13.95 3.42 8.43
N LYS A 227 14.69 4.20 9.23
CA LYS A 227 16.12 3.97 9.53
C LYS A 227 16.36 2.65 10.27
N SER A 228 15.44 2.22 11.11
CA SER A 228 15.55 0.99 11.90
C SER A 228 15.07 -0.26 11.16
N CYS A 229 14.35 -0.10 10.05
CA CYS A 229 13.73 -1.21 9.34
C CYS A 229 14.75 -2.06 8.58
N GLN A 230 14.98 -3.28 9.07
CA GLN A 230 15.92 -4.24 8.46
C GLN A 230 15.29 -5.07 7.32
N THR A 231 14.00 -4.96 7.10
CA THR A 231 13.31 -5.71 6.04
C THR A 231 13.81 -5.28 4.66
N PRO A 232 14.28 -6.20 3.79
CA PRO A 232 14.63 -5.86 2.43
C PRO A 232 13.47 -5.22 1.67
N MET A 233 13.77 -4.16 0.92
CA MET A 233 12.78 -3.38 0.17
C MET A 233 13.25 -3.08 -1.24
N LEU A 234 12.34 -3.20 -2.20
CA LEU A 234 12.51 -2.63 -3.53
C LEU A 234 11.51 -1.49 -3.71
N VAL A 235 12.01 -0.27 -3.89
CA VAL A 235 11.22 0.93 -4.11
C VAL A 235 11.07 1.18 -5.60
N LEU A 236 9.84 1.25 -6.09
CA LEU A 236 9.51 1.65 -7.44
C LEU A 236 9.02 3.12 -7.40
N PRO A 237 9.84 4.08 -7.80
CA PRO A 237 9.52 5.49 -7.62
C PRO A 237 8.41 5.97 -8.54
N ASP A 238 7.72 7.01 -8.11
CA ASP A 238 6.74 7.76 -8.88
C ASP A 238 6.99 9.27 -8.69
N ASP A 239 6.33 10.10 -9.50
CA ASP A 239 6.38 11.56 -9.36
C ASP A 239 5.02 12.17 -9.70
N ILE A 240 4.08 11.96 -8.79
CA ILE A 240 2.76 12.60 -8.83
C ILE A 240 2.43 13.19 -7.46
N THR A 241 1.46 14.08 -7.37
CA THR A 241 1.08 14.72 -6.09
C THR A 241 0.79 13.70 -4.98
N ALA A 242 0.13 12.57 -5.31
CA ALA A 242 -0.12 11.50 -4.34
C ALA A 242 1.15 10.72 -3.95
N HIS A 243 2.16 10.67 -4.82
CA HIS A 243 3.40 9.90 -4.65
C HIS A 243 4.60 10.69 -5.17
N PRO A 244 5.06 11.72 -4.44
CA PRO A 244 6.21 12.51 -4.86
C PRO A 244 7.48 11.68 -4.92
N LEU A 245 8.32 11.91 -5.93
CA LEU A 245 9.60 11.23 -6.12
C LEU A 245 10.50 11.32 -4.88
N GLN A 246 10.50 12.47 -4.23
CA GLN A 246 11.32 12.70 -3.03
C GLN A 246 11.03 11.69 -1.92
N VAL A 247 9.76 11.31 -1.71
CA VAL A 247 9.40 10.29 -0.71
C VAL A 247 10.03 8.94 -1.03
N SER A 248 10.05 8.54 -2.30
CA SER A 248 10.72 7.31 -2.74
C SER A 248 12.23 7.35 -2.51
N ILE A 249 12.86 8.49 -2.79
CA ILE A 249 14.29 8.72 -2.53
C ILE A 249 14.57 8.68 -1.03
N ASP A 250 13.75 9.32 -0.22
CA ASP A 250 13.90 9.32 1.24
C ASP A 250 13.80 7.90 1.82
N ILE A 251 12.82 7.11 1.40
CA ILE A 251 12.69 5.70 1.83
C ILE A 251 13.97 4.92 1.49
N ALA A 252 14.41 5.01 0.24
CA ALA A 252 15.59 4.28 -0.22
C ALA A 252 16.89 4.74 0.47
N SER A 253 16.96 6.00 0.90
CA SER A 253 18.12 6.54 1.60
C SER A 253 18.13 6.24 3.10
N LEU A 254 16.97 6.09 3.71
CA LEU A 254 16.82 5.89 5.15
C LEU A 254 16.86 4.41 5.53
N ALA A 255 16.16 3.55 4.79
CA ALA A 255 16.07 2.13 5.12
C ALA A 255 17.35 1.39 4.71
N PRO A 256 18.02 0.66 5.65
CA PRO A 256 19.34 0.07 5.42
C PRO A 256 19.39 -0.94 4.26
N ASN A 257 18.32 -1.68 4.07
CA ASN A 257 18.22 -2.76 3.08
C ASN A 257 17.24 -2.39 1.94
N ALA A 258 17.15 -1.11 1.61
CA ALA A 258 16.31 -0.66 0.51
C ALA A 258 17.11 -0.49 -0.78
N GLU A 259 16.52 -0.96 -1.86
CA GLU A 259 16.92 -0.71 -3.24
C GLU A 259 15.89 0.15 -3.94
N ILE A 260 16.30 1.00 -4.87
CA ILE A 260 15.38 1.80 -5.69
C ILE A 260 15.58 1.47 -7.17
N THR A 261 14.48 1.37 -7.93
CA THR A 261 14.55 1.19 -9.38
C THR A 261 14.78 2.53 -10.08
N VAL A 262 15.04 2.48 -11.39
CA VAL A 262 15.15 3.69 -12.22
C VAL A 262 13.84 4.49 -12.22
N PHE A 263 13.94 5.79 -12.46
CA PHE A 263 12.80 6.66 -12.71
C PHE A 263 13.09 7.53 -13.95
N PRO A 264 12.14 7.69 -14.87
CA PRO A 264 10.83 7.01 -14.97
C PRO A 264 10.98 5.54 -15.39
N TRP A 265 10.01 4.68 -15.04
CA TRP A 265 10.07 3.24 -15.35
C TRP A 265 8.80 2.70 -16.03
N LYS A 266 7.75 3.48 -16.09
CA LYS A 266 6.44 3.06 -16.64
C LYS A 266 6.42 3.06 -18.15
N GLU A 267 7.25 3.91 -18.76
CA GLU A 267 7.42 4.08 -20.18
C GLU A 267 8.92 4.22 -20.51
N PRO A 268 9.38 3.73 -21.65
CA PRO A 268 8.64 2.91 -22.62
C PRO A 268 8.37 1.48 -22.11
N ALA A 269 7.63 0.68 -22.88
CA ALA A 269 7.20 -0.67 -22.48
C ALA A 269 8.36 -1.60 -22.07
N GLU A 270 9.53 -1.49 -22.72
CA GLU A 270 10.73 -2.27 -22.40
C GLU A 270 11.25 -1.92 -21.00
N LEU A 271 11.21 -0.67 -20.60
CA LEU A 271 11.65 -0.23 -19.28
C LEU A 271 10.70 -0.71 -18.19
N LYS A 272 9.40 -0.66 -18.46
CA LYS A 272 8.38 -1.25 -17.59
C LYS A 272 8.61 -2.76 -17.42
N ALA A 273 8.83 -3.49 -18.51
CA ALA A 273 9.11 -4.93 -18.45
C ALA A 273 10.38 -5.24 -17.65
N ARG A 274 11.45 -4.48 -17.82
CA ARG A 274 12.68 -4.60 -17.00
C ARG A 274 12.40 -4.40 -15.53
N THR A 275 11.57 -3.42 -15.19
CA THR A 275 11.22 -3.12 -13.79
C THR A 275 10.38 -4.23 -13.17
N ILE A 276 9.44 -4.80 -13.91
CA ILE A 276 8.67 -5.98 -13.47
C ILE A 276 9.61 -7.17 -13.23
N ASN A 277 10.52 -7.46 -14.18
CA ASN A 277 11.51 -8.53 -14.04
C ASN A 277 12.44 -8.31 -12.86
N ARG A 278 12.86 -7.06 -12.59
CA ARG A 278 13.64 -6.73 -11.40
C ARG A 278 12.87 -7.02 -10.12
N ALA A 279 11.57 -6.66 -10.06
CA ALA A 279 10.72 -6.95 -8.93
C ALA A 279 10.59 -8.47 -8.70
N LEU A 280 10.38 -9.25 -9.77
CA LEU A 280 10.35 -10.71 -9.69
C LEU A 280 11.68 -11.29 -9.18
N THR A 281 12.81 -10.81 -9.71
CA THR A 281 14.15 -11.26 -9.28
C THR A 281 14.40 -10.92 -7.82
N PHE A 282 14.05 -9.70 -7.39
CA PHE A 282 14.17 -9.27 -6.00
C PHE A 282 13.37 -10.17 -5.07
N LEU A 283 12.10 -10.42 -5.38
CA LEU A 283 11.24 -11.30 -4.58
C LEU A 283 11.80 -12.72 -4.51
N LYS A 284 12.20 -13.31 -5.65
CA LYS A 284 12.78 -14.66 -5.69
C LYS A 284 14.08 -14.76 -4.88
N GLY A 285 14.91 -13.73 -4.90
CA GLY A 285 16.17 -13.69 -4.14
C GLY A 285 16.00 -13.58 -2.61
N HIS A 286 14.79 -13.22 -2.14
CA HIS A 286 14.48 -13.07 -0.72
C HIS A 286 13.47 -14.10 -0.20
N GLN A 287 13.15 -15.15 -0.97
CA GLN A 287 12.39 -16.28 -0.47
C GLN A 287 13.26 -17.04 0.54
N THR A 288 12.85 -17.05 1.80
CA THR A 288 13.44 -17.96 2.78
C THR A 288 12.85 -19.37 2.58
N ALA A 289 13.72 -20.35 2.50
CA ALA A 289 13.35 -21.76 2.35
C ALA A 289 12.52 -22.27 3.55
#